data_86ea1a3d70b445eb2ccc51113cc57951
#
_entry.id   86ea1a3d70b445eb2ccc51113cc57951
#
_cell.length_a   1.000
_cell.length_b   1.000
_cell.length_c   1.000
_cell.angle_alpha   90.00
_cell.angle_beta   90.00
_cell.angle_gamma   90.00
#
_symmetry.space_group_name_H-M   'P 1'
#
loop_
_entity.id
_entity.type
_entity.pdbx_description
1 polymer ?
#
loop_
_entity_poly.entity_id
_entity_poly.type
_entity_poly.pdbx_seq_one_letter_code
_entity_poly.pdbx_strand_id
1 'polypeptide(L)'
;VARTLNLIAGDGQTNVLHLNTLDYERWEQNIENDEWQDTYFEGWKKLKKLRTEKNSNRDFSFDIVMANPPFAGDVKGSRILAKYDLSRSVALEKIKNIPQGATLVEGEPTFPEALHNSGETVYKVADGTYRKTKLKQAATMSRDILFVERNLDFLKPGGRMAIVLPQGRFNNS
;
A
#
# COMPACT_ATOMS: atom_id res chain seq x y z
N VAL A 1 13.69 -17.45 15.27
CA VAL A 1 14.22 -16.37 16.14
C VAL A 1 13.08 -15.59 16.78
N ALA A 2 12.21 -14.86 16.05
CA ALA A 2 11.15 -14.02 16.63
C ALA A 2 10.19 -14.81 17.56
N ARG A 3 9.75 -16.00 17.15
CA ARG A 3 8.90 -16.87 17.99
C ARG A 3 9.62 -17.32 19.28
N THR A 4 10.89 -17.62 19.20
CA THR A 4 11.70 -18.01 20.37
C THR A 4 11.83 -16.84 21.35
N LEU A 5 12.06 -15.63 20.84
CA LEU A 5 12.13 -14.43 21.69
C LEU A 5 10.81 -14.13 22.37
N ASN A 6 9.67 -14.24 21.67
CA ASN A 6 8.36 -14.06 22.25
C ASN A 6 8.04 -15.11 23.32
N LEU A 7 8.46 -16.36 23.11
CA LEU A 7 8.30 -17.41 24.09
C LEU A 7 9.10 -17.12 25.37
N ILE A 8 10.34 -16.66 25.23
CA ILE A 8 11.21 -16.26 26.36
C ILE A 8 10.63 -15.05 27.09
N ALA A 9 10.04 -14.11 26.36
CA ALA A 9 9.38 -12.92 26.93
C ALA A 9 8.02 -13.23 27.59
N GLY A 10 7.52 -14.46 27.51
CA GLY A 10 6.23 -14.86 28.07
C GLY A 10 5.01 -14.51 27.22
N ASP A 11 5.20 -14.01 25.99
CA ASP A 11 4.14 -13.57 25.08
C ASP A 11 3.60 -14.69 24.17
N GLY A 12 4.15 -15.88 24.27
CA GLY A 12 3.74 -17.05 23.51
C GLY A 12 4.22 -17.05 22.06
N GLN A 13 3.75 -18.03 21.27
CA GLN A 13 4.18 -18.24 19.90
C GLN A 13 3.14 -17.84 18.83
N THR A 14 1.90 -17.66 19.25
CA THR A 14 0.76 -17.61 18.35
C THR A 14 0.61 -16.30 17.55
N ASN A 15 1.28 -15.24 17.98
CA ASN A 15 1.13 -13.92 17.37
C ASN A 15 2.26 -13.60 16.36
N VAL A 16 3.17 -14.55 16.09
CA VAL A 16 4.24 -14.39 15.11
C VAL A 16 3.91 -15.18 13.86
N LEU A 17 3.74 -14.49 12.75
CA LEU A 17 3.40 -15.06 11.45
C LEU A 17 4.55 -14.87 10.45
N HIS A 18 4.72 -15.83 9.55
CA HIS A 18 5.64 -15.73 8.42
C HIS A 18 4.82 -15.44 7.16
N LEU A 19 4.69 -14.18 6.81
CA LEU A 19 3.91 -13.68 5.69
C LEU A 19 4.69 -12.63 4.91
N ASN A 20 4.44 -12.54 3.61
CA ASN A 20 4.93 -11.42 2.82
C ASN A 20 4.03 -10.19 3.06
N THR A 21 4.49 -9.26 3.87
CA THR A 21 3.73 -8.07 4.28
C THR A 21 3.28 -7.21 3.09
N LEU A 22 4.07 -7.14 2.03
CA LEU A 22 3.75 -6.35 0.84
C LEU A 22 2.79 -7.06 -0.13
N ASP A 23 2.66 -8.39 -0.04
CA ASP A 23 1.81 -9.18 -0.91
C ASP A 23 0.62 -9.79 -0.15
N TYR A 24 -0.15 -8.93 0.50
CA TYR A 24 -1.21 -9.32 1.43
C TYR A 24 -2.39 -10.06 0.80
N GLU A 25 -2.65 -9.92 -0.49
CA GLU A 25 -3.70 -10.69 -1.18
C GLU A 25 -3.37 -12.17 -1.28
N ARG A 26 -2.09 -12.54 -1.22
CA ARG A 26 -1.63 -13.93 -1.27
C ARG A 26 -1.45 -14.58 0.09
N TRP A 27 -1.76 -13.90 1.16
CA TRP A 27 -1.64 -14.52 2.48
C TRP A 27 -2.46 -15.80 2.60
N GLU A 28 -3.66 -15.82 2.01
CA GLU A 28 -4.51 -17.01 2.03
C GLU A 28 -3.93 -18.18 1.22
N GLN A 29 -3.16 -17.92 0.18
CA GLN A 29 -2.52 -18.96 -0.63
C GLN A 29 -1.41 -19.69 0.12
N ASN A 30 -0.76 -19.02 1.09
CA ASN A 30 0.28 -19.64 1.91
C ASN A 30 -0.30 -20.61 2.95
N ILE A 31 -1.59 -20.55 3.22
CA ILE A 31 -2.28 -21.38 4.22
C ILE A 31 -2.52 -22.81 3.69
N GLU A 32 -2.42 -23.01 2.41
CA GLU A 32 -2.60 -24.35 1.78
C GLU A 32 -1.40 -25.28 2.05
N ASN A 33 -0.29 -24.77 2.59
CA ASN A 33 0.87 -25.55 2.94
C ASN A 33 0.74 -26.14 4.36
N ASP A 34 0.76 -27.47 4.50
CA ASP A 34 0.57 -28.17 5.76
C ASP A 34 1.58 -27.76 6.84
N GLU A 35 2.85 -27.64 6.47
CA GLU A 35 3.92 -27.21 7.41
C GLU A 35 3.68 -25.80 7.94
N TRP A 36 3.17 -24.90 7.09
CA TRP A 36 2.80 -23.57 7.49
C TRP A 36 1.59 -23.58 8.43
N GLN A 37 0.57 -24.40 8.13
CA GLN A 37 -0.62 -24.56 8.96
C GLN A 37 -0.27 -25.05 10.37
N ASP A 38 0.52 -26.10 10.49
CA ASP A 38 0.95 -26.63 11.80
C ASP A 38 1.62 -25.57 12.67
N THR A 39 2.33 -24.65 12.02
CA THR A 39 3.13 -23.65 12.73
C THR A 39 2.38 -22.36 13.04
N TYR A 40 1.52 -21.88 12.12
CA TYR A 40 1.00 -20.50 12.15
C TYR A 40 -0.54 -20.38 12.17
N PHE A 41 -1.27 -21.47 12.04
CA PHE A 41 -2.71 -21.44 11.85
C PHE A 41 -3.49 -20.72 12.94
N GLU A 42 -3.14 -20.92 14.21
CA GLU A 42 -3.81 -20.25 15.33
C GLU A 42 -3.56 -18.73 15.34
N GLY A 43 -2.35 -18.31 15.05
CA GLY A 43 -2.01 -16.90 14.89
C GLY A 43 -2.74 -16.26 13.69
N TRP A 44 -2.87 -17.02 12.61
CA TRP A 44 -3.61 -16.59 11.42
C TRP A 44 -5.11 -16.40 11.72
N LYS A 45 -5.74 -17.32 12.43
CA LYS A 45 -7.13 -17.16 12.88
C LYS A 45 -7.34 -15.89 13.69
N LYS A 46 -6.41 -15.59 14.61
CA LYS A 46 -6.45 -14.36 15.42
C LYS A 46 -6.31 -13.12 14.52
N LEU A 47 -5.34 -13.10 13.60
CA LEU A 47 -5.14 -12.00 12.69
C LEU A 47 -6.36 -11.74 11.82
N LYS A 48 -7.00 -12.80 11.29
CA LYS A 48 -8.24 -12.66 10.48
C LYS A 48 -9.38 -12.00 11.26
N LYS A 49 -9.48 -12.25 12.57
CA LYS A 49 -10.50 -11.60 13.41
C LYS A 49 -10.24 -10.11 13.63
N LEU A 50 -8.98 -9.67 13.50
CA LEU A 50 -8.61 -8.26 13.63
C LEU A 50 -8.73 -7.49 12.31
N ARG A 51 -8.97 -8.21 11.22
CA ARG A 51 -9.12 -7.57 9.90
C ARG A 51 -10.39 -6.73 9.89
N THR A 52 -10.29 -5.50 9.42
CA THR A 52 -11.43 -4.60 9.30
C THR A 52 -12.39 -5.08 8.21
N GLU A 53 -13.65 -4.66 8.27
CA GLU A 53 -14.65 -4.99 7.25
C GLU A 53 -14.23 -4.45 5.87
N LYS A 54 -14.65 -5.14 4.81
CA LYS A 54 -14.28 -4.84 3.42
C LYS A 54 -14.58 -3.42 2.93
N ASN A 55 -15.39 -2.67 3.65
CA ASN A 55 -15.76 -1.29 3.32
C ASN A 55 -14.81 -0.24 3.90
N SER A 56 -13.79 -0.64 4.65
CA SER A 56 -12.76 0.27 5.12
C SER A 56 -11.60 0.28 4.13
N ASN A 57 -11.04 1.46 3.85
CA ASN A 57 -9.84 1.61 3.03
C ASN A 57 -8.58 1.02 3.69
N ARG A 58 -8.73 0.34 4.83
CA ARG A 58 -7.64 -0.19 5.65
C ARG A 58 -7.90 -1.64 6.02
N ASP A 59 -6.88 -2.47 5.93
CA ASP A 59 -6.97 -3.88 6.33
C ASP A 59 -7.09 -4.08 7.85
N PHE A 60 -6.50 -3.17 8.64
CA PHE A 60 -6.42 -3.28 10.09
C PHE A 60 -6.60 -1.91 10.76
N SER A 61 -6.75 -1.92 12.08
CA SER A 61 -6.98 -0.71 12.87
C SER A 61 -6.19 -0.78 14.19
N PHE A 62 -4.84 -0.84 14.05
CA PHE A 62 -3.95 -0.90 15.22
C PHE A 62 -3.69 0.49 15.80
N ASP A 63 -3.59 0.56 17.11
CA ASP A 63 -3.21 1.78 17.85
C ASP A 63 -1.75 2.15 17.63
N ILE A 64 -0.89 1.14 17.56
CA ILE A 64 0.56 1.29 17.44
C ILE A 64 1.06 0.30 16.39
N VAL A 65 1.88 0.79 15.48
CA VAL A 65 2.61 -0.02 14.49
C VAL A 65 4.10 0.22 14.67
N MET A 66 4.87 -0.85 14.81
CA MET A 66 6.33 -0.79 14.89
C MET A 66 6.92 -1.65 13.78
N ALA A 67 7.81 -1.09 12.98
CA ALA A 67 8.38 -1.79 11.83
C ALA A 67 9.87 -1.51 11.66
N ASN A 68 10.61 -2.56 11.31
CA ASN A 68 11.97 -2.49 10.83
C ASN A 68 12.04 -3.20 9.47
N PRO A 69 11.62 -2.53 8.38
CA PRO A 69 11.61 -3.13 7.06
C PRO A 69 13.03 -3.32 6.50
N PRO A 70 13.21 -4.22 5.53
CA PRO A 70 14.49 -4.36 4.85
C PRO A 70 14.82 -3.08 4.08
N PHE A 71 16.06 -2.56 4.30
CA PHE A 71 16.51 -1.25 3.79
C PHE A 71 16.88 -1.22 2.31
N ALA A 72 17.10 -2.37 1.69
CA ALA A 72 17.60 -2.43 0.33
C ALA A 72 16.67 -3.24 -0.59
N GLY A 73 16.76 -2.90 -1.87
CA GLY A 73 16.12 -3.61 -2.95
C GLY A 73 14.80 -2.98 -3.41
N ASP A 74 14.53 -3.21 -4.67
CA ASP A 74 13.36 -2.73 -5.35
C ASP A 74 12.35 -3.86 -5.57
N VAL A 75 11.08 -3.50 -5.54
CA VAL A 75 9.99 -4.36 -5.98
C VAL A 75 9.72 -4.07 -7.46
N LYS A 76 9.80 -5.10 -8.30
CA LYS A 76 9.58 -5.02 -9.74
C LYS A 76 8.28 -5.70 -10.18
N GLY A 77 7.56 -6.33 -9.26
CA GLY A 77 6.34 -7.07 -9.58
C GLY A 77 5.16 -6.13 -9.79
N SER A 78 4.72 -5.97 -11.04
CA SER A 78 3.57 -5.11 -11.39
C SER A 78 2.33 -5.42 -10.56
N ARG A 79 2.08 -6.70 -10.24
CA ARG A 79 0.98 -7.14 -9.40
C ARG A 79 1.06 -6.58 -7.96
N ILE A 80 2.25 -6.58 -7.36
CA ILE A 80 2.44 -6.02 -6.02
C ILE A 80 2.31 -4.49 -6.10
N LEU A 81 3.01 -3.87 -7.04
CA LEU A 81 3.00 -2.41 -7.21
C LEU A 81 1.60 -1.87 -7.47
N ALA A 82 0.76 -2.58 -8.21
CA ALA A 82 -0.62 -2.14 -8.50
C ALA A 82 -1.50 -1.91 -7.25
N LYS A 83 -1.09 -2.40 -6.08
CA LYS A 83 -1.82 -2.27 -4.81
C LYS A 83 -1.47 -1.01 -4.03
N TYR A 84 -0.39 -0.33 -4.43
CA TYR A 84 0.18 0.80 -3.70
C TYR A 84 0.01 2.10 -4.47
N ASP A 85 -0.55 3.11 -3.82
CA ASP A 85 -0.78 4.41 -4.44
C ASP A 85 0.53 5.15 -4.71
N LEU A 86 1.53 5.03 -3.83
CA LEU A 86 2.86 5.62 -4.02
C LEU A 86 3.61 5.05 -5.23
N SER A 87 3.20 3.87 -5.72
CA SER A 87 3.74 3.29 -6.95
C SER A 87 3.06 3.83 -8.23
N ARG A 88 2.04 4.66 -8.09
CA ARG A 88 1.31 5.25 -9.19
C ARG A 88 1.68 6.71 -9.37
N SER A 89 1.67 7.16 -10.59
CA SER A 89 1.77 8.58 -10.93
C SER A 89 0.66 8.94 -11.90
N VAL A 90 0.29 10.22 -11.92
CA VAL A 90 -0.71 10.72 -12.85
C VAL A 90 0.00 11.56 -13.90
N ALA A 91 -0.23 11.25 -15.16
CA ALA A 91 0.16 12.08 -16.27
C ALA A 91 -1.06 12.76 -16.87
N LEU A 92 -0.90 13.99 -17.33
CA LEU A 92 -1.91 14.69 -18.12
C LEU A 92 -1.64 14.41 -19.60
N GLU A 93 -2.56 13.70 -20.24
CA GLU A 93 -2.50 13.38 -21.67
C GLU A 93 -3.37 14.34 -22.48
N LYS A 94 -2.79 15.01 -23.47
CA LYS A 94 -3.53 15.90 -24.37
C LYS A 94 -4.51 15.10 -25.21
N ILE A 95 -5.77 15.55 -25.24
CA ILE A 95 -6.82 14.94 -26.04
C ILE A 95 -7.32 15.92 -27.09
N LYS A 96 -7.69 15.42 -28.26
CA LYS A 96 -8.24 16.24 -29.36
C LYS A 96 -9.76 16.38 -29.25
N ASN A 97 -10.43 15.32 -28.83
CA ASN A 97 -11.88 15.26 -28.71
C ASN A 97 -12.26 14.95 -27.26
N ILE A 98 -13.24 15.66 -26.75
CA ILE A 98 -13.80 15.39 -25.41
C ILE A 98 -14.69 14.15 -25.51
N PRO A 99 -14.46 13.10 -24.69
CA PRO A 99 -15.32 11.94 -24.68
C PRO A 99 -16.77 12.31 -24.31
N GLN A 100 -17.73 11.65 -24.92
CA GLN A 100 -19.14 11.85 -24.61
C GLN A 100 -19.39 11.43 -23.14
N GLY A 101 -20.02 12.32 -22.37
CA GLY A 101 -20.33 12.07 -20.94
C GLY A 101 -19.18 12.42 -19.98
N ALA A 102 -18.04 12.93 -20.47
CA ALA A 102 -16.95 13.35 -19.59
C ALA A 102 -17.32 14.63 -18.82
N THR A 103 -16.96 14.67 -17.55
CA THR A 103 -17.04 15.87 -16.71
C THR A 103 -15.93 16.84 -17.11
N LEU A 104 -16.29 18.07 -17.44
CA LEU A 104 -15.35 19.13 -17.80
C LEU A 104 -15.02 19.99 -16.57
N VAL A 105 -13.73 20.16 -16.26
CA VAL A 105 -13.25 20.99 -15.15
C VAL A 105 -12.23 21.99 -15.70
N GLU A 106 -12.26 23.23 -15.22
CA GLU A 106 -11.25 24.22 -15.55
C GLU A 106 -10.06 24.14 -14.58
N GLY A 107 -8.84 24.23 -15.10
CA GLY A 107 -7.60 24.18 -14.34
C GLY A 107 -6.90 22.82 -14.39
N GLU A 108 -5.81 22.72 -13.63
CA GLU A 108 -5.07 21.47 -13.48
C GLU A 108 -5.53 20.72 -12.20
N PRO A 109 -5.68 19.38 -12.25
CA PRO A 109 -6.08 18.63 -11.08
C PRO A 109 -4.98 18.62 -10.02
N THR A 110 -5.36 18.60 -8.76
CA THR A 110 -4.46 18.20 -7.69
C THR A 110 -4.14 16.71 -7.80
N PHE A 111 -3.01 16.26 -7.23
CA PHE A 111 -2.62 14.85 -7.31
C PHE A 111 -3.70 13.87 -6.77
N PRO A 112 -4.34 14.13 -5.60
CA PRO A 112 -5.42 13.26 -5.12
C PRO A 112 -6.63 13.21 -6.05
N GLU A 113 -7.08 14.35 -6.58
CA GLU A 113 -8.20 14.42 -7.52
C GLU A 113 -7.89 13.68 -8.82
N ALA A 114 -6.68 13.87 -9.35
CA ALA A 114 -6.22 13.20 -10.55
C ALA A 114 -6.17 11.67 -10.39
N LEU A 115 -5.85 11.18 -9.20
CA LEU A 115 -5.81 9.75 -8.90
C LEU A 115 -7.24 9.15 -8.86
N HIS A 116 -8.17 9.85 -8.21
CA HIS A 116 -9.55 9.37 -8.04
C HIS A 116 -10.39 9.51 -9.32
N ASN A 117 -10.16 10.55 -10.11
CA ASN A 117 -10.98 10.87 -11.30
C ASN A 117 -10.32 10.44 -12.61
N SER A 118 -9.39 9.49 -12.55
CA SER A 118 -8.63 9.04 -13.71
C SER A 118 -9.52 8.47 -14.82
N GLY A 119 -9.50 9.15 -15.98
CA GLY A 119 -10.19 8.71 -17.18
C GLY A 119 -11.62 9.24 -17.39
N GLU A 120 -12.30 9.76 -16.35
CA GLU A 120 -13.68 10.25 -16.43
C GLU A 120 -13.78 11.78 -16.51
N THR A 121 -12.76 12.49 -16.03
CA THR A 121 -12.73 13.94 -16.00
C THR A 121 -11.75 14.48 -17.03
N VAL A 122 -12.19 15.50 -17.76
CA VAL A 122 -11.39 16.26 -18.73
C VAL A 122 -11.11 17.64 -18.16
N TYR A 123 -9.86 18.03 -18.18
CA TYR A 123 -9.38 19.30 -17.67
C TYR A 123 -9.08 20.25 -18.83
N LYS A 124 -9.65 21.47 -18.79
CA LYS A 124 -9.29 22.56 -19.68
C LYS A 124 -8.18 23.37 -19.00
N VAL A 125 -6.96 23.22 -19.46
CA VAL A 125 -5.81 23.91 -18.88
C VAL A 125 -5.64 25.33 -19.43
N ALA A 126 -4.78 26.12 -18.78
CA ALA A 126 -4.61 27.55 -19.07
C ALA A 126 -4.19 27.84 -20.52
N ASP A 127 -3.56 26.90 -21.22
CA ASP A 127 -3.21 27.01 -22.64
C ASP A 127 -4.39 26.78 -23.60
N GLY A 128 -5.60 26.60 -23.06
CA GLY A 128 -6.81 26.33 -23.83
C GLY A 128 -6.92 24.91 -24.36
N THR A 129 -5.98 24.01 -24.04
CA THR A 129 -6.03 22.62 -24.48
C THR A 129 -6.79 21.74 -23.47
N TYR A 130 -7.35 20.64 -23.98
CA TYR A 130 -8.04 19.66 -23.16
C TYR A 130 -7.10 18.52 -22.82
N ARG A 131 -7.06 18.14 -21.55
CA ARG A 131 -6.24 17.04 -21.04
C ARG A 131 -7.07 16.10 -20.18
N LYS A 132 -6.77 14.83 -20.23
CA LYS A 132 -7.29 13.83 -19.31
C LYS A 132 -6.18 13.23 -18.46
N THR A 133 -6.52 12.81 -17.28
CA THR A 133 -5.59 12.10 -16.42
C THR A 133 -5.37 10.68 -16.91
N LYS A 134 -4.14 10.23 -16.87
CA LYS A 134 -3.74 8.85 -17.16
C LYS A 134 -2.88 8.33 -16.03
N LEU A 135 -3.34 7.28 -15.39
CA LEU A 135 -2.54 6.58 -14.39
C LEU A 135 -1.35 5.88 -15.05
N LYS A 136 -0.18 6.09 -14.50
CA LYS A 136 1.03 5.35 -14.85
C LYS A 136 1.49 4.56 -13.63
N GLN A 137 1.74 3.28 -13.85
CA GLN A 137 2.33 2.40 -12.87
C GLN A 137 3.86 2.50 -12.96
N ALA A 138 4.53 2.66 -11.83
CA ALA A 138 5.98 2.53 -11.78
C ALA A 138 6.41 1.11 -12.17
N ALA A 139 7.48 0.98 -12.95
CA ALA A 139 8.06 -0.32 -13.28
C ALA A 139 8.77 -0.95 -12.07
N THR A 140 9.26 -0.11 -11.19
CA THR A 140 9.97 -0.49 -9.97
C THR A 140 9.73 0.56 -8.89
N MET A 141 9.70 0.12 -7.64
CA MET A 141 9.59 1.00 -6.47
C MET A 141 10.46 0.46 -5.34
N SER A 142 11.09 1.37 -4.63
CA SER A 142 11.90 1.01 -3.48
C SER A 142 11.05 0.37 -2.38
N ARG A 143 11.56 -0.72 -1.83
CA ARG A 143 10.83 -1.56 -0.87
C ARG A 143 10.46 -0.80 0.40
N ASP A 144 11.35 0.02 0.91
CA ASP A 144 11.13 0.83 2.11
C ASP A 144 9.95 1.80 1.97
N ILE A 145 9.78 2.41 0.79
CA ILE A 145 8.63 3.30 0.50
C ILE A 145 7.31 2.52 0.57
N LEU A 146 7.26 1.34 -0.06
CA LEU A 146 6.07 0.49 0.00
C LEU A 146 5.76 0.02 1.43
N PHE A 147 6.78 -0.22 2.25
CA PHE A 147 6.57 -0.53 3.66
C PHE A 147 6.02 0.64 4.46
N VAL A 148 6.37 1.89 4.15
CA VAL A 148 5.75 3.06 4.78
C VAL A 148 4.25 3.07 4.49
N GLU A 149 3.85 2.97 3.23
CA GLU A 149 2.44 2.93 2.84
C GLU A 149 1.72 1.76 3.53
N ARG A 150 2.28 0.55 3.46
CA ARG A 150 1.67 -0.63 4.08
C ARG A 150 1.50 -0.53 5.60
N ASN A 151 2.46 0.07 6.29
CA ASN A 151 2.33 0.28 7.74
C ASN A 151 1.27 1.34 8.08
N LEU A 152 1.06 2.32 7.21
CA LEU A 152 -0.05 3.27 7.35
C LEU A 152 -1.42 2.59 7.18
N ASP A 153 -1.53 1.58 6.32
CA ASP A 153 -2.75 0.79 6.15
C ASP A 153 -3.11 -0.02 7.40
N PHE A 154 -2.10 -0.39 8.20
CA PHE A 154 -2.33 -1.08 9.48
C PHE A 154 -2.78 -0.16 10.59
N LEU A 155 -2.53 1.13 10.49
CA LEU A 155 -2.70 2.10 11.56
C LEU A 155 -4.10 2.71 11.54
N LYS A 156 -4.76 2.78 12.70
CA LYS A 156 -6.01 3.51 12.83
C LYS A 156 -5.79 5.04 12.75
N PRO A 157 -6.81 5.83 12.42
CA PRO A 157 -6.75 7.28 12.56
C PRO A 157 -6.37 7.68 13.98
N GLY A 158 -5.36 8.55 14.13
CA GLY A 158 -4.82 8.96 15.43
C GLY A 158 -3.88 7.96 16.09
N GLY A 159 -3.60 6.82 15.47
CA GLY A 159 -2.59 5.85 15.92
C GLY A 159 -1.16 6.37 15.76
N ARG A 160 -0.20 5.63 16.31
CA ARG A 160 1.23 5.99 16.29
C ARG A 160 2.04 4.93 15.55
N MET A 161 2.97 5.39 14.71
CA MET A 161 3.89 4.52 13.97
C MET A 161 5.34 4.83 14.34
N ALA A 162 6.13 3.79 14.57
CA ALA A 162 7.58 3.84 14.64
C ALA A 162 8.16 2.94 13.54
N ILE A 163 8.90 3.52 12.61
CA ILE A 163 9.51 2.79 11.49
C ILE A 163 10.98 3.16 11.38
N VAL A 164 11.83 2.16 11.18
CA VAL A 164 13.27 2.36 10.92
C VAL A 164 13.48 2.47 9.42
N LEU A 165 14.07 3.56 8.98
CA LEU A 165 14.34 3.82 7.56
C LEU A 165 15.80 4.22 7.35
N PRO A 166 16.36 4.00 6.14
CA PRO A 166 17.71 4.46 5.80
C PRO A 166 17.80 5.99 5.87
N GLN A 167 18.89 6.50 6.45
CA GLN A 167 19.11 7.94 6.60
C GLN A 167 19.02 8.72 5.28
N GLY A 168 19.46 8.14 4.16
CA GLY A 168 19.41 8.76 2.83
C GLY A 168 17.98 9.12 2.34
N ARG A 169 16.94 8.59 3.00
CA ARG A 169 15.55 8.94 2.67
C ARG A 169 15.12 10.28 3.25
N PHE A 170 15.84 10.80 4.23
CA PHE A 170 15.51 12.06 4.91
C PHE A 170 16.37 13.23 4.41
N ASN A 171 17.42 12.95 3.63
CA ASN A 171 18.40 13.96 3.22
C ASN A 171 18.22 14.44 1.76
N ASN A 172 17.27 13.91 1.02
CA ASN A 172 16.98 14.37 -0.34
C ASN A 172 15.93 15.49 -0.29
N SER A 173 16.39 16.68 0.02
CA SER A 173 15.68 17.94 -0.24
C SER A 173 16.14 18.53 -1.57
#